data_f538d35ea0653d05e3721b0d1b21f6f7
#
_entry.id   f538d35ea0653d05e3721b0d1b21f6f7
#
_cell.length_a   1.000
_cell.length_b   1.000
_cell.length_c   1.000
_cell.angle_alpha   90.00
_cell.angle_beta   90.00
_cell.angle_gamma   90.00
#
_symmetry.space_group_name_H-M   'P 1'
#
loop_
_entity.id
_entity.type
_entity.pdbx_description
1 polymer ?
#
loop_
_entity_poly.entity_id
_entity_poly.type
_entity_poly.pdbx_seq_one_letter_code
_entity_poly.pdbx_strand_id
1 'polypeptide(L)'
;MTAAAVKYANLEKYVYWLLLATIAVIPLQQEVSSAMVAVTGFSGFIVAFLRRHEKRKPVLPRFVQILLWLLLLLGYWSLHNSADEVLSTYNFIYVVGQYALLVWLILHYAVDKKTSAASDLDLHKWHEWPRPLQIISVFLGMSLFVSVYGIVQHFTGVVPTEAWVDNDAFPELKTRVISTLVNPNILGGYLVLVISLITGLLSTSKEKMWQLVLGSGILIAGLCLLYTYSRGNRVALA
;
A
#
# COMPACT_ATOMS: atom_id res chain seq x y z
N MET A 1 -15.60 -6.16 32.11
CA MET A 1 -15.80 -5.29 30.96
C MET A 1 -17.28 -4.97 30.85
N THR A 2 -17.67 -3.72 30.68
CA THR A 2 -19.08 -3.33 30.47
C THR A 2 -19.55 -3.79 29.09
N ALA A 3 -20.86 -4.08 28.92
CA ALA A 3 -21.43 -4.48 27.64
C ALA A 3 -21.11 -3.50 26.49
N ALA A 4 -21.04 -2.20 26.81
CA ALA A 4 -20.63 -1.17 25.88
C ALA A 4 -19.17 -1.34 25.39
N ALA A 5 -18.23 -1.68 26.28
CA ALA A 5 -16.82 -1.89 25.93
C ALA A 5 -16.65 -3.10 24.99
N VAL A 6 -17.42 -4.17 25.20
CA VAL A 6 -17.45 -5.36 24.30
C VAL A 6 -17.99 -5.00 22.93
N LYS A 7 -19.08 -4.22 22.86
CA LYS A 7 -19.69 -3.77 21.61
C LYS A 7 -18.71 -2.94 20.77
N TYR A 8 -17.98 -2.00 21.38
CA TYR A 8 -17.01 -1.16 20.67
C TYR A 8 -15.76 -1.94 20.23
N ALA A 9 -15.30 -2.94 20.99
CA ALA A 9 -14.21 -3.81 20.57
C ALA A 9 -14.55 -4.59 19.28
N ASN A 10 -15.80 -5.07 19.16
CA ASN A 10 -16.27 -5.72 17.94
C ASN A 10 -16.29 -4.76 16.74
N LEU A 11 -16.79 -3.52 16.93
CA LEU A 11 -16.82 -2.52 15.87
C LEU A 11 -15.39 -2.18 15.37
N GLU A 12 -14.41 -2.05 16.27
CA GLU A 12 -13.01 -1.85 15.86
C GLU A 12 -12.46 -3.03 15.04
N LYS A 13 -12.82 -4.24 15.41
CA LYS A 13 -12.43 -5.44 14.68
C LYS A 13 -13.00 -5.40 13.24
N TYR A 14 -14.25 -4.97 13.06
CA TYR A 14 -14.84 -4.82 11.72
C TYR A 14 -14.12 -3.75 10.89
N VAL A 15 -13.83 -2.57 11.47
CA VAL A 15 -13.05 -1.54 10.76
C VAL A 15 -11.68 -2.05 10.38
N TYR A 16 -11.03 -2.83 11.25
CA TYR A 16 -9.73 -3.42 10.95
C TYR A 16 -9.81 -4.43 9.79
N TRP A 17 -10.84 -5.27 9.72
CA TRP A 17 -11.04 -6.18 8.58
C TRP A 17 -11.33 -5.44 7.28
N LEU A 18 -12.13 -4.36 7.34
CA LEU A 18 -12.33 -3.47 6.19
C LEU A 18 -11.01 -2.84 5.73
N LEU A 19 -10.15 -2.44 6.68
CA LEU A 19 -8.83 -1.90 6.36
C LEU A 19 -7.95 -2.93 5.65
N LEU A 20 -7.93 -4.19 6.10
CA LEU A 20 -7.21 -5.26 5.42
C LEU A 20 -7.74 -5.49 4.00
N ALA A 21 -9.06 -5.50 3.83
CA ALA A 21 -9.67 -5.62 2.50
C ALA A 21 -9.31 -4.42 1.61
N THR A 22 -9.29 -3.21 2.16
CA THR A 22 -8.85 -2.00 1.44
C THR A 22 -7.40 -2.13 0.97
N ILE A 23 -6.49 -2.55 1.85
CA ILE A 23 -5.08 -2.78 1.51
C ILE A 23 -4.93 -3.81 0.38
N ALA A 24 -5.73 -4.88 0.42
CA ALA A 24 -5.71 -5.91 -0.62
C ALA A 24 -6.15 -5.37 -1.99
N VAL A 25 -7.10 -4.44 -2.04
CA VAL A 25 -7.67 -3.92 -3.29
C VAL A 25 -6.82 -2.79 -3.89
N ILE A 26 -6.03 -2.06 -3.09
CA ILE A 26 -5.22 -0.92 -3.55
C ILE A 26 -4.45 -1.20 -4.85
N PRO A 27 -3.71 -2.29 -5.01
CA PRO A 27 -2.93 -2.53 -6.21
C PRO A 27 -3.73 -3.13 -7.38
N LEU A 28 -5.04 -3.33 -7.24
CA LEU A 28 -5.85 -3.98 -8.28
C LEU A 28 -6.53 -2.97 -9.20
N GLN A 29 -7.27 -2.03 -8.64
CA GLN A 29 -8.05 -1.06 -9.41
C GLN A 29 -8.26 0.22 -8.61
N GLN A 30 -7.97 1.37 -9.21
CA GLN A 30 -7.98 2.67 -8.53
C GLN A 30 -9.38 3.08 -8.05
N GLU A 31 -10.42 2.91 -8.87
CA GLU A 31 -11.79 3.30 -8.52
C GLU A 31 -12.33 2.49 -7.35
N VAL A 32 -12.09 1.17 -7.39
CA VAL A 32 -12.53 0.26 -6.31
C VAL A 32 -11.75 0.55 -5.03
N SER A 33 -10.45 0.80 -5.12
CA SER A 33 -9.63 1.14 -3.95
C SER A 33 -10.09 2.45 -3.31
N SER A 34 -10.42 3.46 -4.11
CA SER A 34 -10.93 4.75 -3.64
C SER A 34 -12.27 4.60 -2.91
N ALA A 35 -13.20 3.83 -3.47
CA ALA A 35 -14.47 3.52 -2.80
C ALA A 35 -14.25 2.79 -1.48
N MET A 36 -13.34 1.81 -1.45
CA MET A 36 -13.00 1.08 -0.23
C MET A 36 -12.36 1.96 0.83
N VAL A 37 -11.46 2.87 0.45
CA VAL A 37 -10.86 3.86 1.38
C VAL A 37 -11.95 4.76 1.97
N ALA A 38 -12.90 5.23 1.16
CA ALA A 38 -14.01 6.07 1.62
C ALA A 38 -14.91 5.32 2.61
N VAL A 39 -15.33 4.10 2.29
CA VAL A 39 -16.19 3.26 3.15
C VAL A 39 -15.47 2.94 4.47
N THR A 40 -14.22 2.53 4.40
CA THR A 40 -13.41 2.21 5.58
C THR A 40 -13.17 3.45 6.43
N GLY A 41 -12.88 4.59 5.79
CA GLY A 41 -12.71 5.88 6.45
C GLY A 41 -13.96 6.32 7.19
N PHE A 42 -15.13 6.29 6.53
CA PHE A 42 -16.39 6.64 7.14
C PHE A 42 -16.71 5.74 8.34
N SER A 43 -16.56 4.42 8.17
CA SER A 43 -16.74 3.47 9.27
C SER A 43 -15.78 3.73 10.43
N GLY A 44 -14.51 4.01 10.13
CA GLY A 44 -13.50 4.36 11.11
C GLY A 44 -13.83 5.64 11.88
N PHE A 45 -14.31 6.69 11.18
CA PHE A 45 -14.74 7.93 11.82
C PHE A 45 -15.92 7.72 12.77
N ILE A 46 -16.92 6.93 12.38
CA ILE A 46 -18.05 6.61 13.25
C ILE A 46 -17.56 5.95 14.53
N VAL A 47 -16.70 4.93 14.42
CA VAL A 47 -16.18 4.21 15.60
C VAL A 47 -15.31 5.12 16.45
N ALA A 48 -14.44 5.94 15.85
CA ALA A 48 -13.62 6.92 16.57
C ALA A 48 -14.48 7.96 17.29
N PHE A 49 -15.57 8.45 16.67
CA PHE A 49 -16.52 9.38 17.29
C PHE A 49 -17.25 8.75 18.46
N LEU A 50 -17.73 7.52 18.34
CA LEU A 50 -18.38 6.80 19.44
C LEU A 50 -17.44 6.59 20.64
N ARG A 51 -16.12 6.45 20.38
CA ARG A 51 -15.08 6.25 21.40
C ARG A 51 -14.32 7.52 21.77
N ARG A 52 -14.77 8.70 21.41
CA ARG A 52 -14.09 9.98 21.65
C ARG A 52 -13.75 10.27 23.12
N HIS A 53 -14.46 9.66 24.05
CA HIS A 53 -14.20 9.77 25.49
C HIS A 53 -13.02 8.94 25.97
N GLU A 54 -12.54 7.99 25.15
CA GLU A 54 -11.36 7.18 25.50
C GLU A 54 -10.10 7.96 25.11
N LYS A 55 -9.30 8.32 26.11
CA LYS A 55 -8.00 9.01 25.87
C LYS A 55 -7.02 8.05 25.20
N ARG A 56 -6.87 8.14 23.88
CA ARG A 56 -5.80 7.43 23.15
C ARG A 56 -4.53 8.28 23.15
N LYS A 57 -3.40 7.65 23.45
CA LYS A 57 -2.10 8.32 23.29
C LYS A 57 -1.75 8.36 21.80
N PRO A 58 -1.20 9.47 21.31
CA PRO A 58 -0.75 9.57 19.93
C PRO A 58 0.32 8.51 19.66
N VAL A 59 0.22 7.87 18.50
CA VAL A 59 1.14 6.82 18.05
C VAL A 59 2.43 7.42 17.51
N LEU A 60 2.31 8.53 16.77
CA LEU A 60 3.44 9.22 16.16
C LEU A 60 4.03 10.26 17.14
N PRO A 61 5.37 10.42 17.13
CA PRO A 61 6.02 11.55 17.79
C PRO A 61 5.46 12.89 17.28
N ARG A 62 5.37 13.89 18.15
CA ARG A 62 4.85 15.22 17.79
C ARG A 62 5.55 15.83 16.57
N PHE A 63 6.87 15.66 16.49
CA PHE A 63 7.66 16.12 15.37
C PHE A 63 7.17 15.55 14.02
N VAL A 64 6.92 14.25 13.95
CA VAL A 64 6.41 13.59 12.73
C VAL A 64 5.03 14.10 12.37
N GLN A 65 4.14 14.30 13.36
CA GLN A 65 2.82 14.88 13.14
C GLN A 65 2.93 16.29 12.54
N ILE A 66 3.82 17.13 13.08
CA ILE A 66 4.05 18.49 12.56
C ILE A 66 4.54 18.44 11.10
N LEU A 67 5.50 17.56 10.79
CA LEU A 67 6.00 17.40 9.42
C LEU A 67 4.89 16.97 8.44
N LEU A 68 4.02 16.05 8.84
CA LEU A 68 2.89 15.63 8.01
C LEU A 68 1.91 16.77 7.77
N TRP A 69 1.59 17.56 8.80
CA TRP A 69 0.74 18.75 8.65
C TRP A 69 1.37 19.81 7.76
N LEU A 70 2.68 20.07 7.92
CA LEU A 70 3.41 21.00 7.05
C LEU A 70 3.39 20.55 5.59
N LEU A 71 3.56 19.26 5.33
CA LEU A 71 3.50 18.69 3.98
C LEU A 71 2.11 18.92 3.35
N LEU A 72 1.04 18.67 4.11
CA LEU A 72 -0.33 18.91 3.65
C LEU A 72 -0.60 20.40 3.39
N LEU A 73 -0.13 21.28 4.27
CA LEU A 73 -0.26 22.73 4.10
C LEU A 73 0.51 23.25 2.89
N LEU A 74 1.74 22.80 2.69
CA LEU A 74 2.55 23.17 1.52
C LEU A 74 1.91 22.67 0.23
N GLY A 75 1.40 21.44 0.23
CA GLY A 75 0.64 20.90 -0.89
C GLY A 75 -0.60 21.72 -1.21
N TYR A 76 -1.37 22.09 -0.20
CA TYR A 76 -2.54 22.96 -0.35
C TYR A 76 -2.15 24.36 -0.87
N TRP A 77 -1.10 24.95 -0.30
CA TRP A 77 -0.59 26.27 -0.76
C TRP A 77 -0.17 26.24 -2.24
N SER A 78 0.41 25.13 -2.69
CA SER A 78 0.83 24.96 -4.09
C SER A 78 -0.33 25.01 -5.09
N LEU A 79 -1.57 24.75 -4.66
CA LEU A 79 -2.75 24.77 -5.56
C LEU A 79 -3.01 26.16 -6.15
N HIS A 80 -2.76 27.23 -5.39
CA HIS A 80 -2.98 28.61 -5.85
C HIS A 80 -2.06 29.03 -7.02
N ASN A 81 -0.96 28.31 -7.24
CA ASN A 81 -0.05 28.57 -8.35
C ASN A 81 -0.28 27.60 -9.54
N SER A 82 -1.37 26.84 -9.52
CA SER A 82 -1.70 25.90 -10.57
C SER A 82 -2.36 26.59 -11.77
N ALA A 83 -2.07 26.12 -12.97
CA ALA A 83 -2.72 26.59 -14.20
C ALA A 83 -4.24 26.31 -14.23
N ASP A 84 -4.67 25.22 -13.57
CA ASP A 84 -6.08 24.88 -13.33
C ASP A 84 -6.28 24.58 -11.85
N GLU A 85 -6.74 25.58 -11.12
CA GLU A 85 -6.93 25.50 -9.67
C GLU A 85 -8.03 24.49 -9.29
N VAL A 86 -9.10 24.40 -10.07
CA VAL A 86 -10.23 23.49 -9.79
C VAL A 86 -9.81 22.04 -9.95
N LEU A 87 -9.17 21.70 -11.06
CA LEU A 87 -8.68 20.34 -11.33
C LEU A 87 -7.59 19.95 -10.32
N SER A 88 -6.70 20.86 -9.99
CA SER A 88 -5.63 20.62 -9.01
C SER A 88 -6.17 20.43 -7.61
N THR A 89 -7.18 21.18 -7.20
CA THR A 89 -7.86 21.01 -5.91
C THR A 89 -8.58 19.67 -5.86
N TYR A 90 -9.30 19.31 -6.91
CA TYR A 90 -9.93 17.99 -7.02
C TYR A 90 -8.91 16.86 -6.87
N ASN A 91 -7.81 16.90 -7.63
CA ASN A 91 -6.77 15.89 -7.56
C ASN A 91 -6.09 15.85 -6.19
N PHE A 92 -5.85 16.99 -5.57
CA PHE A 92 -5.28 17.04 -4.21
C PHE A 92 -6.18 16.36 -3.19
N ILE A 93 -7.47 16.69 -3.18
CA ILE A 93 -8.44 16.08 -2.26
C ILE A 93 -8.57 14.59 -2.56
N TYR A 94 -8.70 14.22 -3.83
CA TYR A 94 -8.91 12.85 -4.26
C TYR A 94 -7.68 11.96 -4.00
N VAL A 95 -6.47 12.41 -4.30
CA VAL A 95 -5.25 11.62 -4.15
C VAL A 95 -4.66 11.77 -2.75
N VAL A 96 -4.32 13.01 -2.35
CA VAL A 96 -3.62 13.26 -1.08
C VAL A 96 -4.56 13.01 0.10
N GLY A 97 -5.84 13.39 -0.01
CA GLY A 97 -6.86 13.14 1.01
C GLY A 97 -7.07 11.65 1.28
N GLN A 98 -7.11 10.81 0.25
CA GLN A 98 -7.24 9.35 0.40
C GLN A 98 -6.03 8.75 1.11
N TYR A 99 -4.80 9.14 0.72
CA TYR A 99 -3.60 8.63 1.38
C TYR A 99 -3.50 9.10 2.83
N ALA A 100 -3.85 10.36 3.12
CA ALA A 100 -3.91 10.88 4.49
C ALA A 100 -4.92 10.09 5.34
N LEU A 101 -6.11 9.80 4.79
CA LEU A 101 -7.14 8.99 5.44
C LEU A 101 -6.66 7.56 5.69
N LEU A 102 -5.98 6.95 4.73
CA LEU A 102 -5.42 5.61 4.87
C LEU A 102 -4.35 5.56 5.96
N VAL A 103 -3.44 6.53 5.99
CA VAL A 103 -2.43 6.67 7.06
C VAL A 103 -3.12 6.81 8.42
N TRP A 104 -4.14 7.66 8.52
CA TRP A 104 -4.92 7.82 9.76
C TRP A 104 -5.56 6.51 10.21
N LEU A 105 -6.18 5.76 9.28
CA LEU A 105 -6.78 4.45 9.57
C LEU A 105 -5.75 3.44 10.09
N ILE A 106 -4.59 3.34 9.44
CA ILE A 106 -3.50 2.45 9.85
C ILE A 106 -3.03 2.82 11.25
N LEU A 107 -2.74 4.09 11.50
CA LEU A 107 -2.26 4.57 12.80
C LEU A 107 -3.29 4.37 13.91
N HIS A 108 -4.59 4.45 13.58
CA HIS A 108 -5.65 4.38 14.57
C HIS A 108 -6.09 2.94 14.89
N TYR A 109 -6.10 2.06 13.88
CA TYR A 109 -6.66 0.72 13.99
C TYR A 109 -5.64 -0.42 13.90
N ALA A 110 -4.46 -0.16 13.33
CA ALA A 110 -3.45 -1.19 13.12
C ALA A 110 -2.25 -1.11 14.08
N VAL A 111 -1.90 0.07 14.59
CA VAL A 111 -0.76 0.19 15.49
C VAL A 111 -1.20 -0.11 16.92
N ASP A 112 -0.83 -1.28 17.39
CA ASP A 112 -1.06 -1.69 18.79
C ASP A 112 0.22 -1.47 19.63
N LYS A 113 0.06 -1.12 20.92
CA LYS A 113 1.20 -0.86 21.82
C LYS A 113 1.98 -2.11 22.22
N LYS A 114 1.41 -3.28 22.01
CA LYS A 114 2.04 -4.58 22.30
C LYS A 114 2.64 -5.13 21.01
N THR A 115 3.70 -4.53 20.51
CA THR A 115 4.50 -5.11 19.44
C THR A 115 5.38 -6.19 20.06
N SER A 116 4.94 -7.43 20.05
CA SER A 116 5.82 -8.57 20.29
C SER A 116 6.87 -8.61 19.18
N ALA A 117 8.12 -8.92 19.56
CA ALA A 117 9.20 -9.03 18.59
C ALA A 117 8.81 -10.03 17.48
N ALA A 118 9.14 -9.69 16.25
CA ALA A 118 8.86 -10.50 15.06
C ALA A 118 9.64 -11.83 14.99
N SER A 119 10.32 -12.22 16.09
CA SER A 119 11.24 -13.34 16.10
C SER A 119 10.60 -14.72 16.05
N ASP A 120 9.32 -14.86 16.43
CA ASP A 120 8.64 -16.15 16.56
C ASP A 120 7.30 -16.19 15.81
N LEU A 121 7.29 -15.73 14.56
CA LEU A 121 6.10 -15.70 13.73
C LEU A 121 5.82 -17.08 13.11
N ASP A 122 4.82 -17.78 13.62
CA ASP A 122 4.29 -19.01 13.03
C ASP A 122 3.34 -18.66 11.88
N LEU A 123 3.63 -19.14 10.67
CA LEU A 123 2.78 -18.97 9.49
C LEU A 123 1.34 -19.47 9.68
N HIS A 124 1.18 -20.57 10.44
CA HIS A 124 -0.14 -21.14 10.69
C HIS A 124 -1.00 -20.31 11.65
N LYS A 125 -0.38 -19.35 12.36
CA LYS A 125 -1.04 -18.49 13.34
C LYS A 125 -1.10 -17.03 12.90
N TRP A 126 -1.33 -16.77 11.61
CA TRP A 126 -1.40 -15.43 11.07
C TRP A 126 -2.32 -14.48 11.85
N HIS A 127 -3.43 -14.98 12.38
CA HIS A 127 -4.39 -14.21 13.18
C HIS A 127 -3.83 -13.74 14.55
N GLU A 128 -2.76 -14.34 15.03
CA GLU A 128 -2.06 -13.96 16.27
C GLU A 128 -0.94 -12.92 16.01
N TRP A 129 -0.60 -12.69 14.75
CA TRP A 129 0.44 -11.74 14.39
C TRP A 129 0.07 -10.31 14.80
N PRO A 130 1.08 -9.45 15.09
CA PRO A 130 0.86 -8.02 15.25
C PRO A 130 0.17 -7.43 14.02
N ARG A 131 -0.84 -6.59 14.22
CA ARG A 131 -1.64 -5.99 13.13
C ARG A 131 -0.80 -5.33 12.02
N PRO A 132 0.30 -4.59 12.31
CA PRO A 132 1.15 -4.05 11.24
C PRO A 132 1.72 -5.14 10.33
N LEU A 133 2.12 -6.29 10.89
CA LEU A 133 2.65 -7.40 10.10
C LEU A 133 1.56 -8.10 9.28
N GLN A 134 0.34 -8.18 9.79
CA GLN A 134 -0.81 -8.66 8.99
C GLN A 134 -1.08 -7.74 7.80
N ILE A 135 -1.02 -6.41 7.97
CA ILE A 135 -1.17 -5.45 6.87
C ILE A 135 -0.07 -5.64 5.83
N ILE A 136 1.19 -5.72 6.27
CA ILE A 136 2.32 -5.96 5.38
C ILE A 136 2.17 -7.29 4.63
N SER A 137 1.75 -8.36 5.31
CA SER A 137 1.56 -9.65 4.68
C SER A 137 0.45 -9.65 3.62
N VAL A 138 -0.67 -8.98 3.88
CA VAL A 138 -1.76 -8.81 2.89
C VAL A 138 -1.26 -8.00 1.69
N PHE A 139 -0.57 -6.88 1.94
CA PHE A 139 0.02 -6.06 0.89
C PHE A 139 1.01 -6.85 0.03
N LEU A 140 1.93 -7.61 0.63
CA LEU A 140 2.91 -8.42 -0.09
C LEU A 140 2.26 -9.59 -0.84
N GLY A 141 1.24 -10.24 -0.28
CA GLY A 141 0.48 -11.29 -0.96
C GLY A 141 -0.20 -10.76 -2.23
N MET A 142 -0.82 -9.59 -2.17
CA MET A 142 -1.41 -8.96 -3.35
C MET A 142 -0.35 -8.45 -4.33
N SER A 143 0.80 -7.99 -3.83
CA SER A 143 1.94 -7.60 -4.68
C SER A 143 2.49 -8.79 -5.47
N LEU A 144 2.52 -9.97 -4.87
CA LEU A 144 2.90 -11.20 -5.56
C LEU A 144 1.91 -11.53 -6.68
N PHE A 145 0.60 -11.42 -6.42
CA PHE A 145 -0.44 -11.58 -7.45
C PHE A 145 -0.25 -10.60 -8.61
N VAL A 146 -0.05 -9.31 -8.33
CA VAL A 146 0.23 -8.27 -9.33
C VAL A 146 1.48 -8.59 -10.15
N SER A 147 2.54 -9.08 -9.50
CA SER A 147 3.80 -9.45 -10.16
C SER A 147 3.63 -10.65 -11.07
N VAL A 148 2.95 -11.70 -10.61
CA VAL A 148 2.66 -12.90 -11.41
C VAL A 148 1.77 -12.54 -12.60
N TYR A 149 0.72 -11.75 -12.38
CA TYR A 149 -0.14 -11.29 -13.48
C TYR A 149 0.64 -10.49 -14.52
N GLY A 150 1.56 -9.59 -14.09
CA GLY A 150 2.45 -8.89 -15.00
C GLY A 150 3.36 -9.82 -15.80
N ILE A 151 3.91 -10.86 -15.17
CA ILE A 151 4.72 -11.86 -15.88
C ILE A 151 3.87 -12.61 -16.92
N VAL A 152 2.67 -13.06 -16.54
CA VAL A 152 1.73 -13.71 -17.47
C VAL A 152 1.40 -12.79 -18.65
N GLN A 153 1.14 -11.51 -18.40
CA GLN A 153 0.88 -10.49 -19.41
C GLN A 153 2.02 -10.38 -20.43
N HIS A 154 3.28 -10.47 -19.98
CA HIS A 154 4.44 -10.46 -20.86
C HIS A 154 4.43 -11.63 -21.85
N PHE A 155 4.13 -12.84 -21.38
CA PHE A 155 4.14 -14.05 -22.22
C PHE A 155 2.89 -14.21 -23.08
N THR A 156 1.74 -13.69 -22.65
CA THR A 156 0.49 -13.76 -23.44
C THR A 156 0.40 -12.67 -24.51
N GLY A 157 1.32 -11.70 -24.50
CA GLY A 157 1.33 -10.62 -25.50
C GLY A 157 0.13 -9.69 -25.40
N VAL A 158 -0.60 -9.68 -24.28
CA VAL A 158 -1.66 -8.71 -24.02
C VAL A 158 -1.02 -7.33 -23.90
N VAL A 159 -1.10 -6.60 -24.97
CA VAL A 159 -0.46 -5.28 -25.12
C VAL A 159 -1.38 -4.23 -24.54
N PRO A 160 -0.94 -3.50 -23.53
CA PRO A 160 -1.55 -2.21 -23.25
C PRO A 160 -1.07 -1.22 -24.31
N THR A 161 -2.03 -0.56 -24.91
CA THR A 161 -1.93 0.60 -25.81
C THR A 161 -0.51 1.03 -26.20
N GLU A 162 -0.27 1.18 -27.49
CA GLU A 162 0.96 1.67 -28.15
C GLU A 162 1.57 2.94 -27.52
N ALA A 163 0.81 3.64 -26.66
CA ALA A 163 1.19 4.88 -26.01
C ALA A 163 2.44 4.82 -25.08
N TRP A 164 2.89 3.63 -24.68
CA TRP A 164 4.02 3.45 -23.76
C TRP A 164 5.29 2.93 -24.43
N VAL A 165 5.26 2.72 -25.73
CA VAL A 165 6.41 2.24 -26.53
C VAL A 165 6.67 3.25 -27.65
N ASP A 166 7.90 3.77 -27.65
CA ASP A 166 8.41 4.55 -28.76
C ASP A 166 8.94 3.56 -29.81
N ASN A 167 8.12 3.28 -30.82
CA ASN A 167 8.44 2.31 -31.87
C ASN A 167 9.59 2.77 -32.76
N ASP A 168 9.84 4.09 -32.88
CA ASP A 168 10.91 4.64 -33.68
C ASP A 168 12.27 4.48 -32.97
N ALA A 169 12.28 4.66 -31.65
CA ALA A 169 13.48 4.52 -30.82
C ALA A 169 13.79 3.06 -30.45
N PHE A 170 12.78 2.20 -30.36
CA PHE A 170 12.90 0.81 -29.89
C PHE A 170 12.01 -0.14 -30.69
N PRO A 171 12.32 -0.40 -31.97
CA PRO A 171 11.47 -1.23 -32.86
C PRO A 171 11.34 -2.69 -32.41
N GLU A 172 12.25 -3.18 -31.59
CA GLU A 172 12.20 -4.55 -31.02
C GLU A 172 11.32 -4.66 -29.77
N LEU A 173 10.97 -3.52 -29.16
CA LEU A 173 10.23 -3.50 -27.91
C LEU A 173 8.73 -3.51 -28.16
N LYS A 174 8.15 -4.69 -28.35
CA LYS A 174 6.74 -4.83 -28.69
C LYS A 174 5.78 -4.55 -27.53
N THR A 175 6.20 -4.78 -26.28
CA THR A 175 5.32 -4.64 -25.11
C THR A 175 6.07 -4.24 -23.85
N ARG A 176 5.44 -3.36 -23.05
CA ARG A 176 5.86 -3.07 -21.67
C ARG A 176 4.77 -3.54 -20.71
N VAL A 177 5.13 -4.31 -19.70
CA VAL A 177 4.17 -4.82 -18.71
C VAL A 177 3.64 -3.70 -17.83
N ILE A 178 2.33 -3.67 -17.65
CA ILE A 178 1.62 -2.72 -16.77
C ILE A 178 0.89 -3.41 -15.62
N SER A 179 0.66 -4.71 -15.73
CA SER A 179 -0.15 -5.49 -14.79
C SER A 179 -1.51 -4.83 -14.55
N THR A 180 -1.88 -4.62 -13.29
CA THR A 180 -3.13 -3.96 -12.87
C THR A 180 -3.00 -2.43 -12.74
N LEU A 181 -1.78 -1.87 -12.84
CA LEU A 181 -1.51 -0.46 -12.54
C LEU A 181 -1.53 0.48 -13.74
N VAL A 182 -1.94 -0.02 -14.91
CA VAL A 182 -2.17 0.75 -16.14
C VAL A 182 -0.94 1.46 -16.73
N ASN A 183 0.11 1.70 -15.93
CA ASN A 183 1.33 2.41 -16.35
C ASN A 183 2.58 1.62 -15.94
N PRO A 184 3.50 1.30 -16.89
CA PRO A 184 4.70 0.51 -16.60
C PRO A 184 5.67 1.20 -15.62
N ASN A 185 5.70 2.54 -15.60
CA ASN A 185 6.55 3.26 -14.67
C ASN A 185 5.97 3.26 -13.25
N ILE A 186 4.64 3.34 -13.11
CA ILE A 186 3.95 3.21 -11.82
C ILE A 186 4.15 1.79 -11.28
N LEU A 187 3.94 0.77 -12.13
CA LEU A 187 4.21 -0.61 -11.76
C LEU A 187 5.66 -0.81 -11.31
N GLY A 188 6.62 -0.25 -12.04
CA GLY A 188 8.03 -0.34 -11.68
C GLY A 188 8.32 0.30 -10.32
N GLY A 189 7.82 1.50 -10.04
CA GLY A 189 7.98 2.18 -8.74
C GLY A 189 7.31 1.39 -7.59
N TYR A 190 6.14 0.81 -7.85
CA TYR A 190 5.46 -0.08 -6.92
C TYR A 190 6.30 -1.32 -6.58
N LEU A 191 6.89 -1.97 -7.59
CA LEU A 191 7.73 -3.16 -7.41
C LEU A 191 9.03 -2.84 -6.66
N VAL A 192 9.64 -1.67 -6.86
CA VAL A 192 10.79 -1.20 -6.08
C VAL A 192 10.43 -1.13 -4.60
N LEU A 193 9.28 -0.54 -4.25
CA LEU A 193 8.79 -0.48 -2.88
C LEU A 193 8.59 -1.90 -2.31
N VAL A 194 7.95 -2.80 -3.07
CA VAL A 194 7.70 -4.19 -2.68
C VAL A 194 9.02 -4.93 -2.39
N ILE A 195 9.99 -4.85 -3.30
CA ILE A 195 11.30 -5.51 -3.14
C ILE A 195 12.02 -4.96 -1.92
N SER A 196 12.00 -3.64 -1.71
CA SER A 196 12.61 -3.00 -0.53
C SER A 196 11.99 -3.51 0.78
N LEU A 197 10.66 -3.62 0.85
CA LEU A 197 9.95 -4.17 2.02
C LEU A 197 10.29 -5.64 2.26
N ILE A 198 10.29 -6.46 1.21
CA ILE A 198 10.65 -7.88 1.32
C ILE A 198 12.10 -8.03 1.79
N THR A 199 13.03 -7.23 1.26
CA THR A 199 14.45 -7.24 1.66
C THR A 199 14.61 -6.87 3.14
N GLY A 200 13.86 -5.85 3.61
CA GLY A 200 13.83 -5.49 5.03
C GLY A 200 13.33 -6.63 5.93
N LEU A 201 12.27 -7.33 5.52
CA LEU A 201 11.77 -8.50 6.25
C LEU A 201 12.74 -9.69 6.19
N LEU A 202 13.37 -9.92 5.04
CA LEU A 202 14.34 -11.00 4.84
C LEU A 202 15.57 -10.80 5.74
N SER A 203 16.05 -9.58 5.92
CA SER A 203 17.21 -9.27 6.76
C SER A 203 16.96 -9.55 8.25
N THR A 204 15.70 -9.52 8.68
CA THR A 204 15.30 -9.78 10.08
C THR A 204 14.84 -11.21 10.32
N SER A 205 14.54 -11.96 9.25
CA SER A 205 14.00 -13.32 9.34
C SER A 205 15.09 -14.32 9.67
N LYS A 206 14.87 -15.16 10.70
CA LYS A 206 15.76 -16.23 11.12
C LYS A 206 15.36 -17.61 10.57
N GLU A 207 14.10 -17.77 10.21
CA GLU A 207 13.57 -19.06 9.74
C GLU A 207 13.87 -19.28 8.26
N LYS A 208 14.43 -20.42 7.91
CA LYS A 208 14.80 -20.79 6.53
C LYS A 208 13.60 -20.80 5.58
N MET A 209 12.42 -21.24 6.05
CA MET A 209 11.20 -21.25 5.24
C MET A 209 10.77 -19.84 4.87
N TRP A 210 10.81 -18.91 5.83
CA TRP A 210 10.53 -17.49 5.56
C TRP A 210 11.54 -16.89 4.60
N GLN A 211 12.82 -17.18 4.77
CA GLN A 211 13.87 -16.72 3.85
C GLN A 211 13.63 -17.21 2.42
N LEU A 212 13.19 -18.47 2.26
CA LEU A 212 12.85 -19.03 0.96
C LEU A 212 11.63 -18.33 0.34
N VAL A 213 10.55 -18.13 1.11
CA VAL A 213 9.31 -17.46 0.64
C VAL A 213 9.61 -16.00 0.26
N LEU A 214 10.31 -15.27 1.11
CA LEU A 214 10.65 -13.88 0.84
C LEU A 214 11.64 -13.76 -0.32
N GLY A 215 12.64 -14.62 -0.41
CA GLY A 215 13.59 -14.68 -1.52
C GLY A 215 12.91 -14.95 -2.86
N SER A 216 11.96 -15.91 -2.89
CA SER A 216 11.16 -16.17 -4.09
C SER A 216 10.29 -14.96 -4.48
N GLY A 217 9.74 -14.24 -3.50
CA GLY A 217 9.01 -13.00 -3.72
C GLY A 217 9.86 -11.91 -4.39
N ILE A 218 11.13 -11.74 -3.95
CA ILE A 218 12.09 -10.82 -4.59
C ILE A 218 12.34 -11.23 -6.04
N LEU A 219 12.55 -12.52 -6.31
CA LEU A 219 12.80 -13.00 -7.67
C LEU A 219 11.61 -12.74 -8.60
N ILE A 220 10.38 -13.03 -8.14
CA ILE A 220 9.16 -12.83 -8.93
C ILE A 220 8.94 -11.32 -9.18
N ALA A 221 9.03 -10.48 -8.16
CA ALA A 221 8.86 -9.03 -8.30
C ALA A 221 9.97 -8.42 -9.17
N GLY A 222 11.22 -8.88 -9.01
CA GLY A 222 12.37 -8.47 -9.83
C GLY A 222 12.20 -8.83 -11.30
N LEU A 223 11.75 -10.06 -11.60
CA LEU A 223 11.46 -10.48 -12.96
C LEU A 223 10.34 -9.61 -13.59
N CYS A 224 9.26 -9.38 -12.86
CA CYS A 224 8.21 -8.48 -13.30
C CYS A 224 8.73 -7.06 -13.57
N LEU A 225 9.59 -6.53 -12.69
CA LEU A 225 10.22 -5.21 -12.85
C LEU A 225 11.08 -5.15 -14.13
N LEU A 226 11.80 -6.21 -14.46
CA LEU A 226 12.56 -6.27 -15.72
C LEU A 226 11.64 -6.13 -16.93
N TYR A 227 10.47 -6.76 -16.93
CA TYR A 227 9.50 -6.71 -18.01
C TYR A 227 8.72 -5.37 -18.11
N THR A 228 8.81 -4.49 -17.10
CA THR A 228 8.30 -3.12 -17.22
C THR A 228 9.13 -2.26 -18.17
N TYR A 229 10.38 -2.65 -18.43
CA TYR A 229 11.39 -1.86 -19.18
C TYR A 229 11.56 -0.42 -18.65
N SER A 230 11.27 -0.19 -17.36
CA SER A 230 11.45 1.12 -16.72
C SER A 230 12.91 1.31 -16.27
N ARG A 231 13.66 2.11 -17.03
CA ARG A 231 15.09 2.40 -16.73
C ARG A 231 15.27 3.08 -15.38
N GLY A 232 14.44 4.09 -15.09
CA GLY A 232 14.51 4.83 -13.82
C GLY A 232 14.29 3.94 -12.60
N ASN A 233 13.30 3.03 -12.66
CA ASN A 233 13.02 2.13 -11.54
C ASN A 233 14.09 1.03 -11.35
N ARG A 234 14.78 0.62 -12.42
CA ARG A 234 15.92 -0.31 -12.29
C ARG A 234 17.11 0.37 -11.59
N VAL A 235 17.39 1.64 -11.92
CA VAL A 235 18.43 2.42 -11.25
C VAL A 235 18.08 2.68 -9.78
N ALA A 236 16.79 2.92 -9.47
CA ALA A 236 16.35 3.14 -8.09
C ALA A 236 16.46 1.88 -7.20
N LEU A 237 16.54 0.68 -7.80
CA LEU A 237 16.72 -0.57 -7.07
C LEU A 237 18.20 -0.92 -6.86
N ALA A 238 19.09 -0.45 -7.72
CA ALA A 238 20.54 -0.74 -7.69
C ALA A 238 21.25 -0.01 -6.55
#